data_55453e644265f7247aecde9c4d71cc3c
#
_entry.id   55453e644265f7247aecde9c4d71cc3c
#
_cell.length_a   1.000
_cell.length_b   1.000
_cell.length_c   1.000
_cell.angle_alpha   90.00
_cell.angle_beta   90.00
_cell.angle_gamma   90.00
#
_symmetry.space_group_name_H-M   'P 1'
#
loop_
_entity.id
_entity.type
_entity.pdbx_description
1 polymer ?
#
loop_
_entity_poly.entity_id
_entity_poly.type
_entity_poly.pdbx_seq_one_letter_code
_entity_poly.pdbx_strand_id
1 'polypeptide(L)'
;MRKKWSLIPLVLVALLAAACGGSASSGPREAAAPVGEFSCNPTGPAAASYDGPEQVIREGRDYQATITMANGGQIVLDLFPEEAPITVNNFVFLACQGFYDGVTFHRVLPGFVAQGGDPTGTGTGGPGYTIAHEADNGLSFDRPGLISMAHTTQPHSTGSQFFITFAPVQQLDPDFTVFGEVVEGMDVALALTPRDPQQNPNAPPGDVIQSIRVVER
;
A
#
# COMPACT_ATOMS: atom_id res chain seq x y z
N MET A 1 23.37 -89.32 26.27
CA MET A 1 22.30 -88.42 26.47
C MET A 1 21.85 -87.86 25.12
N ARG A 2 20.68 -88.19 24.71
CA ARG A 2 20.31 -88.25 23.29
C ARG A 2 19.70 -86.92 22.85
N LYS A 3 20.25 -86.21 21.79
CA LYS A 3 19.67 -85.13 21.05
C LYS A 3 18.58 -85.67 20.16
N LYS A 4 17.35 -85.10 20.31
CA LYS A 4 16.28 -85.31 19.37
C LYS A 4 16.23 -84.11 18.43
N TRP A 5 16.42 -84.35 17.14
CA TRP A 5 16.15 -83.35 16.06
C TRP A 5 14.70 -83.47 15.67
N SER A 6 14.00 -82.35 15.71
CA SER A 6 12.69 -82.27 15.15
C SER A 6 12.78 -81.49 13.83
N LEU A 7 12.39 -82.14 12.78
CA LEU A 7 12.23 -81.55 11.43
C LEU A 7 10.97 -80.69 11.41
N ILE A 8 11.09 -79.47 11.02
CA ILE A 8 9.98 -78.53 10.73
C ILE A 8 9.87 -78.43 9.23
N PRO A 9 8.66 -78.61 8.63
CA PRO A 9 8.50 -78.53 7.18
C PRO A 9 8.54 -77.09 6.72
N LEU A 10 9.24 -76.92 5.62
CA LEU A 10 9.33 -75.61 4.88
C LEU A 10 7.98 -75.30 4.18
N VAL A 11 7.26 -74.35 4.70
CA VAL A 11 6.05 -73.83 4.01
C VAL A 11 6.48 -72.69 3.08
N LEU A 12 6.40 -72.97 1.80
CA LEU A 12 6.69 -72.00 0.74
C LEU A 12 5.50 -71.04 0.66
N VAL A 13 5.63 -69.80 1.18
CA VAL A 13 4.65 -68.72 1.02
C VAL A 13 5.02 -67.95 -0.22
N ALA A 14 4.24 -68.07 -1.26
CA ALA A 14 4.34 -67.26 -2.46
C ALA A 14 3.87 -65.84 -2.14
N LEU A 15 4.78 -64.86 -2.11
CA LEU A 15 4.43 -63.43 -2.06
C LEU A 15 3.96 -62.98 -3.42
N LEU A 16 2.67 -62.78 -3.55
CA LEU A 16 2.08 -61.98 -4.60
C LEU A 16 2.38 -60.48 -4.34
N ALA A 17 3.28 -59.88 -5.09
CA ALA A 17 3.53 -58.45 -5.10
C ALA A 17 2.35 -57.78 -5.79
N ALA A 18 1.43 -57.26 -5.02
CA ALA A 18 0.42 -56.32 -5.53
C ALA A 18 1.09 -54.96 -5.69
N ALA A 19 1.42 -54.57 -6.91
CA ALA A 19 1.83 -53.23 -7.26
C ALA A 19 0.64 -52.28 -7.19
N CYS A 20 0.46 -51.63 -6.04
CA CYS A 20 -0.38 -50.47 -5.92
C CYS A 20 0.28 -49.31 -6.63
N GLY A 21 -0.02 -49.15 -7.92
CA GLY A 21 0.22 -47.92 -8.67
C GLY A 21 -0.68 -46.82 -8.11
N GLY A 22 -0.14 -46.00 -7.20
CA GLY A 22 -0.75 -44.77 -6.78
C GLY A 22 -0.72 -43.78 -7.95
N SER A 23 -1.77 -43.75 -8.76
CA SER A 23 -2.03 -42.62 -9.65
C SER A 23 -2.25 -41.40 -8.80
N ALA A 24 -1.24 -40.52 -8.73
CA ALA A 24 -1.42 -39.15 -8.28
C ALA A 24 -2.43 -38.52 -9.26
N SER A 25 -3.68 -38.43 -8.81
CA SER A 25 -4.71 -37.61 -9.45
C SER A 25 -4.25 -36.16 -9.35
N SER A 26 -3.58 -35.66 -10.40
CA SER A 26 -3.48 -34.24 -10.66
C SER A 26 -4.90 -33.78 -11.03
N GLY A 27 -5.68 -33.44 -9.99
CA GLY A 27 -6.91 -32.69 -10.19
C GLY A 27 -6.64 -31.48 -11.09
N PRO A 28 -7.60 -31.06 -11.92
CA PRO A 28 -7.45 -29.85 -12.69
C PRO A 28 -7.09 -28.73 -11.71
N ARG A 29 -5.93 -28.10 -11.91
CA ARG A 29 -5.59 -26.85 -11.25
C ARG A 29 -6.71 -25.89 -11.66
N GLU A 30 -7.57 -25.58 -10.70
CA GLU A 30 -8.65 -24.63 -10.92
C GLU A 30 -7.99 -23.37 -11.50
N ALA A 31 -8.29 -23.10 -12.77
CA ALA A 31 -7.82 -21.91 -13.42
C ALA A 31 -8.35 -20.76 -12.56
N ALA A 32 -7.44 -19.97 -11.99
CA ALA A 32 -7.82 -18.79 -11.25
C ALA A 32 -8.83 -18.04 -12.13
N ALA A 33 -10.01 -17.75 -11.55
CA ALA A 33 -11.03 -16.96 -12.24
C ALA A 33 -10.34 -15.73 -12.83
N PRO A 34 -10.73 -15.26 -14.03
CA PRO A 34 -10.17 -14.06 -14.60
C PRO A 34 -10.28 -12.97 -13.55
N VAL A 35 -9.13 -12.49 -13.10
CA VAL A 35 -9.01 -11.45 -12.10
C VAL A 35 -9.72 -10.26 -12.72
N GLY A 36 -10.88 -9.90 -12.17
CA GLY A 36 -11.59 -8.70 -12.60
C GLY A 36 -10.59 -7.55 -12.54
N GLU A 37 -10.46 -6.81 -13.62
CA GLU A 37 -9.57 -5.68 -13.73
C GLU A 37 -9.83 -4.77 -12.52
N PHE A 38 -8.81 -4.58 -11.67
CA PHE A 38 -8.93 -3.68 -10.53
C PHE A 38 -9.16 -2.27 -11.09
N SER A 39 -10.36 -1.75 -10.90
CA SER A 39 -10.73 -0.45 -11.41
C SER A 39 -11.10 0.47 -10.24
N CYS A 40 -10.26 1.45 -10.04
CA CYS A 40 -10.42 2.49 -9.04
C CYS A 40 -11.12 3.71 -9.66
N ASN A 41 -12.35 3.54 -10.08
CA ASN A 41 -13.15 4.63 -10.66
C ASN A 41 -14.26 5.05 -9.70
N PRO A 42 -14.12 6.21 -9.03
CA PRO A 42 -15.19 6.74 -8.19
C PRO A 42 -16.49 6.88 -8.99
N THR A 43 -17.59 6.39 -8.44
CA THR A 43 -18.92 6.47 -9.08
C THR A 43 -19.73 7.69 -8.65
N GLY A 44 -19.15 8.56 -7.81
CA GLY A 44 -19.82 9.74 -7.27
C GLY A 44 -18.85 10.61 -6.46
N PRO A 45 -19.38 11.69 -5.87
CA PRO A 45 -18.58 12.53 -4.98
C PRO A 45 -18.17 11.74 -3.74
N ALA A 46 -16.93 11.97 -3.26
CA ALA A 46 -16.42 11.36 -2.04
C ALA A 46 -17.34 11.70 -0.84
N ALA A 47 -17.47 10.75 0.08
CA ALA A 47 -18.11 11.01 1.36
C ALA A 47 -17.25 11.96 2.20
N ALA A 48 -17.88 12.74 3.07
CA ALA A 48 -17.17 13.64 3.97
C ALA A 48 -16.36 12.89 5.05
N SER A 49 -16.78 11.67 5.38
CA SER A 49 -16.11 10.77 6.33
C SER A 49 -16.50 9.33 6.09
N TYR A 50 -15.67 8.42 6.59
CA TYR A 50 -15.84 6.96 6.53
C TYR A 50 -15.65 6.38 7.93
N ASP A 51 -16.17 5.18 8.17
CA ASP A 51 -15.98 4.45 9.44
C ASP A 51 -14.66 3.68 9.48
N GLY A 52 -14.05 3.42 8.33
CA GLY A 52 -12.77 2.73 8.16
C GLY A 52 -12.54 2.33 6.70
N PRO A 53 -11.31 1.90 6.35
CA PRO A 53 -11.05 1.42 5.00
C PRO A 53 -11.59 -0.01 4.80
N GLU A 54 -12.31 -0.24 3.71
CA GLU A 54 -12.58 -1.59 3.23
C GLU A 54 -11.30 -2.22 2.68
N GLN A 55 -11.22 -3.57 2.68
CA GLN A 55 -10.10 -4.27 2.06
C GLN A 55 -10.27 -4.22 0.54
N VAL A 56 -9.42 -3.46 -0.14
CA VAL A 56 -9.45 -3.25 -1.59
C VAL A 56 -8.23 -3.80 -2.31
N ILE A 57 -7.08 -3.89 -1.63
CA ILE A 57 -5.88 -4.51 -2.20
C ILE A 57 -5.89 -6.02 -1.98
N ARG A 58 -5.19 -6.74 -2.86
CA ARG A 58 -5.03 -8.20 -2.83
C ARG A 58 -3.59 -8.55 -2.52
N GLU A 59 -3.39 -9.61 -1.74
CA GLU A 59 -2.06 -10.12 -1.41
C GLU A 59 -1.27 -10.56 -2.66
N GLY A 60 0.02 -10.25 -2.68
CA GLY A 60 0.93 -10.61 -3.77
C GLY A 60 0.65 -9.86 -5.07
N ARG A 61 0.06 -8.67 -5.00
CA ARG A 61 -0.17 -7.77 -6.14
C ARG A 61 0.55 -6.45 -5.95
N ASP A 62 1.08 -5.94 -7.05
CA ASP A 62 1.69 -4.61 -7.09
C ASP A 62 0.67 -3.56 -7.47
N TYR A 63 0.83 -2.36 -6.97
CA TYR A 63 -0.07 -1.23 -7.20
C TYR A 63 0.71 0.00 -7.61
N GLN A 64 0.19 0.69 -8.63
CA GLN A 64 0.71 1.98 -9.04
C GLN A 64 -0.37 3.04 -8.94
N ALA A 65 -0.04 4.18 -8.33
CA ALA A 65 -0.93 5.33 -8.24
C ALA A 65 -0.44 6.47 -9.12
N THR A 66 -1.36 7.15 -9.80
CA THR A 66 -1.08 8.38 -10.54
C THR A 66 -1.82 9.53 -9.90
N ILE A 67 -1.09 10.48 -9.34
CA ILE A 67 -1.62 11.77 -8.87
C ILE A 67 -1.63 12.72 -10.08
N THR A 68 -2.81 13.12 -10.52
CA THR A 68 -2.97 14.14 -11.57
C THR A 68 -3.24 15.48 -10.92
N MET A 69 -2.43 16.47 -11.21
CA MET A 69 -2.59 17.84 -10.73
C MET A 69 -3.58 18.63 -11.61
N ALA A 70 -4.24 19.65 -11.04
CA ALA A 70 -5.18 20.48 -11.80
C ALA A 70 -4.55 21.23 -13.00
N ASN A 71 -3.23 21.42 -12.99
CA ASN A 71 -2.48 21.99 -14.13
C ASN A 71 -2.10 20.95 -15.19
N GLY A 72 -2.50 19.67 -15.02
CA GLY A 72 -2.22 18.56 -15.93
C GLY A 72 -0.91 17.82 -15.65
N GLY A 73 -0.07 18.26 -14.72
CA GLY A 73 1.13 17.52 -14.29
C GLY A 73 0.74 16.21 -13.63
N GLN A 74 1.60 15.20 -13.76
CA GLN A 74 1.38 13.89 -13.17
C GLN A 74 2.57 13.46 -12.32
N ILE A 75 2.27 12.82 -11.18
CA ILE A 75 3.25 12.17 -10.31
C ILE A 75 2.83 10.71 -10.20
N VAL A 76 3.70 9.79 -10.62
CA VAL A 76 3.43 8.35 -10.62
C VAL A 76 4.19 7.70 -9.47
N LEU A 77 3.49 6.90 -8.69
CA LEU A 77 3.96 6.24 -7.48
C LEU A 77 3.89 4.73 -7.65
N ASP A 78 4.98 4.03 -7.38
CA ASP A 78 4.91 2.59 -7.06
C ASP A 78 4.65 2.45 -5.56
N LEU A 79 3.65 1.64 -5.19
CA LEU A 79 3.26 1.41 -3.80
C LEU A 79 3.89 0.13 -3.26
N PHE A 80 4.11 0.05 -1.94
CA PHE A 80 4.80 -1.06 -1.26
C PHE A 80 3.81 -1.85 -0.38
N PRO A 81 2.91 -2.66 -0.98
CA PRO A 81 1.88 -3.39 -0.23
C PRO A 81 2.42 -4.52 0.66
N GLU A 82 3.64 -5.01 0.40
CA GLU A 82 4.28 -6.03 1.23
C GLU A 82 4.85 -5.42 2.52
N GLU A 83 5.44 -4.22 2.44
CA GLU A 83 6.06 -3.53 3.56
C GLU A 83 5.07 -2.73 4.40
N ALA A 84 3.99 -2.23 3.78
CA ALA A 84 3.00 -1.38 4.44
C ALA A 84 1.56 -1.71 4.00
N PRO A 85 1.07 -2.95 4.22
CA PRO A 85 -0.22 -3.41 3.69
C PRO A 85 -1.42 -2.60 4.21
N ILE A 86 -1.45 -2.21 5.48
CA ILE A 86 -2.54 -1.43 6.06
C ILE A 86 -2.57 -0.03 5.45
N THR A 87 -1.41 0.57 5.31
CA THR A 87 -1.23 1.94 4.77
C THR A 87 -1.57 1.99 3.29
N VAL A 88 -1.05 1.04 2.51
CA VAL A 88 -1.35 0.96 1.06
C VAL A 88 -2.83 0.70 0.85
N ASN A 89 -3.44 -0.23 1.61
CA ASN A 89 -4.88 -0.47 1.52
C ASN A 89 -5.71 0.79 1.81
N ASN A 90 -5.34 1.53 2.85
CA ASN A 90 -6.01 2.77 3.22
C ASN A 90 -5.89 3.84 2.11
N PHE A 91 -4.68 4.05 1.59
CA PHE A 91 -4.45 5.02 0.53
C PHE A 91 -5.21 4.66 -0.74
N VAL A 92 -5.17 3.40 -1.17
CA VAL A 92 -5.89 2.89 -2.34
C VAL A 92 -7.40 2.98 -2.14
N PHE A 93 -7.92 2.59 -0.96
CA PHE A 93 -9.34 2.75 -0.64
C PHE A 93 -9.80 4.20 -0.81
N LEU A 94 -9.11 5.14 -0.18
CA LEU A 94 -9.46 6.57 -0.26
C LEU A 94 -9.35 7.11 -1.69
N ALA A 95 -8.33 6.72 -2.45
CA ALA A 95 -8.18 7.07 -3.86
C ALA A 95 -9.36 6.55 -4.70
N CYS A 96 -9.77 5.28 -4.46
CA CYS A 96 -10.91 4.67 -5.16
C CYS A 96 -12.24 5.32 -4.81
N GLN A 97 -12.37 5.91 -3.62
CA GLN A 97 -13.53 6.69 -3.24
C GLN A 97 -13.54 8.13 -3.81
N GLY A 98 -12.46 8.54 -4.51
CA GLY A 98 -12.29 9.94 -4.97
C GLY A 98 -12.05 10.93 -3.85
N PHE A 99 -11.64 10.44 -2.65
CA PHE A 99 -11.43 11.27 -1.46
C PHE A 99 -10.40 12.39 -1.70
N TYR A 100 -9.40 12.12 -2.53
CA TYR A 100 -8.34 13.07 -2.84
C TYR A 100 -8.67 14.04 -3.97
N ASP A 101 -9.80 13.86 -4.66
CA ASP A 101 -10.18 14.71 -5.80
C ASP A 101 -10.54 16.12 -5.28
N GLY A 102 -9.82 17.13 -5.76
CA GLY A 102 -9.95 18.53 -5.29
C GLY A 102 -9.18 18.89 -4.02
N VAL A 103 -8.53 17.93 -3.38
CA VAL A 103 -7.69 18.16 -2.20
C VAL A 103 -6.37 18.83 -2.61
N THR A 104 -5.74 19.58 -1.72
CA THR A 104 -4.53 20.35 -2.04
C THR A 104 -3.27 19.80 -1.36
N PHE A 105 -2.12 20.11 -1.95
CA PHE A 105 -0.85 20.09 -1.21
C PHE A 105 -0.80 21.36 -0.33
N HIS A 106 -1.31 21.22 0.88
CA HIS A 106 -1.50 22.37 1.79
C HIS A 106 -0.22 22.84 2.48
N ARG A 107 0.87 22.04 2.45
CA ARG A 107 2.19 22.39 3.00
C ARG A 107 3.29 21.90 2.08
N VAL A 108 4.06 22.81 1.50
CA VAL A 108 5.16 22.52 0.57
C VAL A 108 6.41 23.25 1.04
N LEU A 109 7.39 22.51 1.53
CA LEU A 109 8.67 23.03 2.04
C LEU A 109 9.81 22.61 1.11
N PRO A 110 10.38 23.52 0.31
CA PRO A 110 11.48 23.20 -0.59
C PRO A 110 12.65 22.54 0.13
N GLY A 111 13.18 21.47 -0.47
CA GLY A 111 14.27 20.70 0.11
C GLY A 111 13.89 19.82 1.32
N PHE A 112 12.58 19.72 1.63
CA PHE A 112 12.10 18.88 2.72
C PHE A 112 10.93 17.97 2.24
N VAL A 113 9.69 18.45 2.23
CA VAL A 113 8.52 17.66 1.85
C VAL A 113 7.44 18.48 1.18
N ALA A 114 6.55 17.80 0.40
CA ALA A 114 5.23 18.29 0.02
C ALA A 114 4.16 17.43 0.71
N GLN A 115 3.32 18.04 1.53
CA GLN A 115 2.26 17.37 2.29
C GLN A 115 0.87 17.75 1.76
N GLY A 116 0.05 16.72 1.53
CA GLY A 116 -1.32 16.84 1.06
C GLY A 116 -2.26 15.85 1.75
N GLY A 117 -3.43 15.59 1.13
CA GLY A 117 -4.37 14.57 1.61
C GLY A 117 -5.30 15.01 2.74
N ASP A 118 -5.33 16.30 3.07
CA ASP A 118 -6.30 16.88 4.00
C ASP A 118 -7.47 17.49 3.22
N PRO A 119 -8.71 16.98 3.35
CA PRO A 119 -9.87 17.52 2.63
C PRO A 119 -10.23 18.96 3.02
N THR A 120 -9.78 19.42 4.20
CA THR A 120 -10.01 20.79 4.66
C THR A 120 -8.90 21.76 4.23
N GLY A 121 -7.74 21.25 3.81
CA GLY A 121 -6.58 22.06 3.43
C GLY A 121 -5.91 22.82 4.58
N THR A 122 -6.27 22.52 5.83
CA THR A 122 -5.78 23.21 7.04
C THR A 122 -4.62 22.47 7.75
N GLY A 123 -4.40 21.21 7.40
CA GLY A 123 -3.46 20.30 8.06
C GLY A 123 -4.07 19.52 9.23
N THR A 124 -5.38 19.66 9.51
CA THR A 124 -6.05 19.03 10.65
C THR A 124 -7.20 18.10 10.26
N GLY A 125 -7.59 18.08 8.99
CA GLY A 125 -8.64 17.21 8.48
C GLY A 125 -8.16 15.78 8.19
N GLY A 126 -9.13 14.91 7.97
CA GLY A 126 -8.88 13.49 7.69
C GLY A 126 -10.15 12.77 7.27
N PRO A 127 -10.10 11.43 7.12
CA PRO A 127 -11.18 10.63 6.54
C PRO A 127 -12.27 10.24 7.56
N GLY A 128 -12.20 10.68 8.83
CA GLY A 128 -13.13 10.32 9.89
C GLY A 128 -12.67 9.15 10.76
N TYR A 129 -11.60 8.47 10.39
CA TYR A 129 -10.98 7.36 11.10
C TYR A 129 -9.47 7.46 11.08
N THR A 130 -8.82 6.57 11.81
CA THR A 130 -7.36 6.42 11.82
C THR A 130 -6.95 4.96 11.66
N ILE A 131 -5.74 4.74 11.17
CA ILE A 131 -5.14 3.42 10.99
C ILE A 131 -3.90 3.23 11.87
N ALA A 132 -3.47 1.99 12.03
CA ALA A 132 -2.23 1.65 12.70
C ALA A 132 -1.00 2.12 11.89
N HIS A 133 0.07 2.46 12.59
CA HIS A 133 1.38 2.73 11.98
C HIS A 133 2.07 1.45 11.56
N GLU A 134 2.84 1.53 10.48
CA GLU A 134 3.73 0.48 9.98
C GLU A 134 5.15 1.05 9.80
N ALA A 135 5.60 1.91 10.71
CA ALA A 135 6.90 2.57 10.61
C ALA A 135 8.09 1.60 10.75
N ASP A 136 7.90 0.47 11.46
CA ASP A 136 8.92 -0.59 11.61
C ASP A 136 8.87 -1.59 10.45
N ASN A 137 8.89 -1.08 9.21
CA ASN A 137 8.78 -1.87 7.98
C ASN A 137 10.12 -2.06 7.23
N GLY A 138 11.22 -1.63 7.85
CA GLY A 138 12.57 -1.78 7.28
C GLY A 138 12.94 -0.75 6.20
N LEU A 139 12.05 0.18 5.89
CA LEU A 139 12.30 1.26 4.94
C LEU A 139 12.86 2.50 5.65
N SER A 140 13.68 3.28 4.94
CA SER A 140 14.32 4.50 5.46
C SER A 140 14.13 5.65 4.49
N PHE A 141 14.01 6.87 5.02
CA PHE A 141 13.96 8.11 4.24
C PHE A 141 15.34 8.53 3.70
N ASP A 142 16.03 7.62 3.02
CA ASP A 142 17.39 7.75 2.54
C ASP A 142 17.54 8.51 1.21
N ARG A 143 16.42 8.81 0.54
CA ARG A 143 16.38 9.45 -0.78
C ARG A 143 15.15 10.35 -0.93
N PRO A 144 15.16 11.29 -1.93
CA PRO A 144 13.95 11.99 -2.32
C PRO A 144 12.96 11.08 -3.03
N GLY A 145 11.69 11.51 -3.11
CA GLY A 145 10.63 10.83 -3.84
C GLY A 145 9.92 9.74 -3.04
N LEU A 146 10.24 9.51 -1.78
CA LEU A 146 9.49 8.59 -0.94
C LEU A 146 8.15 9.20 -0.53
N ILE A 147 7.08 8.40 -0.58
CA ILE A 147 5.78 8.79 -0.05
C ILE A 147 5.53 8.11 1.28
N SER A 148 5.00 8.88 2.23
CA SER A 148 4.73 8.43 3.59
C SER A 148 3.45 9.06 4.13
N MET A 149 2.79 8.36 5.08
CA MET A 149 1.65 8.92 5.78
C MET A 149 2.08 9.93 6.85
N ALA A 150 1.41 11.07 6.85
CA ALA A 150 1.55 12.05 7.91
C ALA A 150 0.72 11.66 9.13
N HIS A 151 1.24 11.94 10.31
CA HIS A 151 0.54 11.79 11.59
C HIS A 151 0.98 12.87 12.58
N THR A 152 0.28 12.98 13.68
CA THR A 152 0.62 13.88 14.79
C THR A 152 1.35 13.09 15.89
N THR A 153 1.79 13.77 16.93
CA THR A 153 2.38 13.12 18.14
C THR A 153 1.36 12.29 18.94
N GLN A 154 0.08 12.36 18.60
CA GLN A 154 -0.95 11.54 19.24
C GLN A 154 -0.89 10.11 18.68
N PRO A 155 -1.02 9.08 19.53
CA PRO A 155 -1.15 7.70 19.07
C PRO A 155 -2.34 7.56 18.11
N HIS A 156 -2.19 6.71 17.09
CA HIS A 156 -3.25 6.41 16.13
C HIS A 156 -3.82 7.66 15.43
N SER A 157 -2.97 8.56 14.96
CA SER A 157 -3.40 9.78 14.25
C SER A 157 -3.17 9.71 12.72
N THR A 158 -2.75 8.58 12.19
CA THR A 158 -2.60 8.34 10.75
C THR A 158 -3.97 8.22 10.11
N GLY A 159 -4.28 9.10 9.15
CA GLY A 159 -5.57 9.13 8.46
C GLY A 159 -5.42 9.14 6.95
N SER A 160 -5.68 10.27 6.31
CA SER A 160 -5.57 10.46 4.85
C SER A 160 -4.38 11.29 4.42
N GLN A 161 -3.76 12.05 5.33
CA GLN A 161 -2.68 12.95 4.96
C GLN A 161 -1.40 12.19 4.65
N PHE A 162 -0.74 12.58 3.58
CA PHE A 162 0.54 12.00 3.13
C PHE A 162 1.53 13.08 2.77
N PHE A 163 2.81 12.74 2.66
CA PHE A 163 3.82 13.64 2.14
C PHE A 163 4.79 12.91 1.21
N ILE A 164 5.37 13.68 0.27
CA ILE A 164 6.44 13.24 -0.64
C ILE A 164 7.71 13.94 -0.22
N THR A 165 8.81 13.21 -0.08
CA THR A 165 10.11 13.76 0.31
C THR A 165 10.83 14.42 -0.88
N PHE A 166 11.49 15.57 -0.63
CA PHE A 166 12.30 16.29 -1.61
C PHE A 166 13.79 16.10 -1.42
N ALA A 167 14.19 15.50 -0.31
CA ALA A 167 15.55 15.17 0.06
C ALA A 167 15.56 13.95 0.99
N PRO A 168 16.73 13.35 1.30
CA PRO A 168 16.85 12.41 2.41
C PRO A 168 16.46 13.09 3.73
N VAL A 169 15.60 12.44 4.52
CA VAL A 169 15.05 12.96 5.80
C VAL A 169 15.03 11.87 6.87
N GLN A 170 16.14 11.15 7.03
CA GLN A 170 16.27 9.97 7.91
C GLN A 170 15.88 10.22 9.38
N GLN A 171 15.81 11.47 9.82
CA GLN A 171 15.29 11.81 11.15
C GLN A 171 13.81 11.43 11.33
N LEU A 172 13.10 11.09 10.24
CA LEU A 172 11.70 10.63 10.27
C LEU A 172 11.56 9.10 10.35
N ASP A 173 12.64 8.33 10.17
CA ASP A 173 12.63 6.87 10.08
C ASP A 173 11.87 6.17 11.21
N PRO A 174 12.07 6.52 12.50
CA PRO A 174 11.46 5.76 13.57
C PRO A 174 9.94 6.01 13.71
N ASP A 175 9.42 7.06 13.08
CA ASP A 175 8.08 7.55 13.40
C ASP A 175 7.09 7.46 12.24
N PHE A 176 7.55 7.44 10.97
CA PHE A 176 6.67 7.58 9.81
C PHE A 176 6.72 6.36 8.90
N THR A 177 5.55 5.95 8.40
CA THR A 177 5.40 4.80 7.51
C THR A 177 5.66 5.18 6.07
N VAL A 178 6.82 4.79 5.51
CA VAL A 178 7.04 4.83 4.05
C VAL A 178 6.19 3.72 3.42
N PHE A 179 5.42 4.05 2.37
CA PHE A 179 4.53 3.09 1.71
C PHE A 179 4.61 3.10 0.18
N GLY A 180 5.57 3.83 -0.40
CA GLY A 180 5.81 3.86 -1.84
C GLY A 180 6.88 4.88 -2.23
N GLU A 181 7.10 5.00 -3.54
CA GLU A 181 8.04 5.97 -4.10
C GLU A 181 7.55 6.54 -5.43
N VAL A 182 8.00 7.76 -5.72
CA VAL A 182 7.79 8.42 -7.01
C VAL A 182 8.70 7.78 -8.06
N VAL A 183 8.10 7.20 -9.09
CA VAL A 183 8.83 6.61 -10.24
C VAL A 183 8.84 7.50 -11.47
N GLU A 184 7.84 8.40 -11.60
CA GLU A 184 7.78 9.41 -12.65
C GLU A 184 7.18 10.73 -12.11
N GLY A 185 7.59 11.87 -12.68
CA GLY A 185 7.01 13.17 -12.33
C GLY A 185 7.56 13.79 -11.06
N MET A 186 8.77 13.44 -10.64
CA MET A 186 9.43 14.12 -9.51
C MET A 186 9.66 15.62 -9.77
N ASP A 187 9.85 16.01 -11.02
CA ASP A 187 9.92 17.40 -11.46
C ASP A 187 8.60 18.15 -11.24
N VAL A 188 7.46 17.47 -11.44
CA VAL A 188 6.12 18.01 -11.12
C VAL A 188 5.97 18.22 -9.62
N ALA A 189 6.41 17.25 -8.80
CA ALA A 189 6.38 17.38 -7.35
C ALA A 189 7.26 18.54 -6.84
N LEU A 190 8.45 18.70 -7.41
CA LEU A 190 9.38 19.78 -7.07
C LEU A 190 8.91 21.16 -7.56
N ALA A 191 8.03 21.21 -8.56
CA ALA A 191 7.42 22.45 -9.09
C ALA A 191 6.20 22.92 -8.30
N LEU A 192 5.74 22.17 -7.29
CA LEU A 192 4.64 22.58 -6.41
C LEU A 192 4.97 23.91 -5.73
N THR A 193 3.95 24.76 -5.61
CA THR A 193 4.08 26.11 -5.05
C THR A 193 4.49 26.05 -3.58
N PRO A 194 5.64 26.62 -3.19
CA PRO A 194 6.05 26.65 -1.79
C PRO A 194 5.00 27.27 -0.89
N ARG A 195 4.66 26.58 0.18
CA ARG A 195 3.61 27.00 1.12
C ARG A 195 3.88 26.45 2.52
N ASP A 196 3.89 27.33 3.51
CA ASP A 196 3.96 26.95 4.91
C ASP A 196 2.83 27.68 5.69
N PRO A 197 1.73 27.00 6.00
CA PRO A 197 0.62 27.60 6.72
C PRO A 197 0.97 27.98 8.16
N GLN A 198 2.03 27.42 8.73
CA GLN A 198 2.50 27.80 10.07
C GLN A 198 3.19 29.16 10.06
N GLN A 199 3.90 29.51 8.98
CA GLN A 199 4.55 30.79 8.82
C GLN A 199 3.62 31.85 8.20
N ASN A 200 2.74 31.43 7.30
CA ASN A 200 1.78 32.31 6.64
C ASN A 200 0.37 31.67 6.60
N PRO A 201 -0.43 31.81 7.66
CA PRO A 201 -1.79 31.28 7.73
C PRO A 201 -2.74 31.78 6.63
N ASN A 202 -2.44 32.98 6.06
CA ASN A 202 -3.23 33.62 5.00
C ASN A 202 -2.70 33.31 3.58
N ALA A 203 -1.76 32.39 3.44
CA ALA A 203 -1.28 31.98 2.11
C ALA A 203 -2.47 31.43 1.28
N PRO A 204 -2.47 31.66 -0.05
CA PRO A 204 -3.46 31.05 -0.94
C PRO A 204 -3.53 29.53 -0.77
N PRO A 205 -4.64 28.88 -1.14
CA PRO A 205 -4.70 27.42 -1.19
C PRO A 205 -3.53 26.82 -1.95
N GLY A 206 -3.09 25.63 -1.56
CA GLY A 206 -2.02 24.91 -2.25
C GLY A 206 -2.46 24.39 -3.62
N ASP A 207 -1.51 23.81 -4.36
CA ASP A 207 -1.78 23.20 -5.66
C ASP A 207 -2.79 22.05 -5.51
N VAL A 208 -3.77 22.03 -6.41
CA VAL A 208 -4.91 21.11 -6.33
C VAL A 208 -4.58 19.79 -7.01
N ILE A 209 -4.87 18.70 -6.33
CA ILE A 209 -4.94 17.35 -6.87
C ILE A 209 -6.26 17.24 -7.64
N GLN A 210 -6.21 17.06 -8.95
CA GLN A 210 -7.40 16.82 -9.76
C GLN A 210 -7.98 15.44 -9.46
N SER A 211 -7.11 14.42 -9.34
CA SER A 211 -7.50 13.05 -9.01
C SER A 211 -6.30 12.18 -8.65
N ILE A 212 -6.55 11.10 -7.89
CA ILE A 212 -5.62 9.98 -7.75
C ILE A 212 -6.27 8.74 -8.32
N ARG A 213 -5.60 8.06 -9.25
CA ARG A 213 -6.06 6.81 -9.85
C ARG A 213 -5.06 5.71 -9.57
N VAL A 214 -5.55 4.52 -9.26
CA VAL A 214 -4.71 3.37 -8.93
C VAL A 214 -5.00 2.24 -9.89
N VAL A 215 -3.94 1.57 -10.35
CA VAL A 215 -3.99 0.35 -11.15
C VAL A 215 -3.24 -0.76 -10.43
N GLU A 216 -3.73 -2.00 -10.58
CA GLU A 216 -3.02 -3.20 -10.19
C GLU A 216 -2.13 -3.65 -11.35
N ARG A 217 -0.95 -4.15 -11.03
CA ARG A 217 0.04 -4.68 -11.99
C ARG A 217 0.27 -6.16 -11.84
#